data_537974ebcd8da6eb702a64764a70bbf7
#
_entry.id   537974ebcd8da6eb702a64764a70bbf7
#
_cell.length_a   1.000
_cell.length_b   1.000
_cell.length_c   1.000
_cell.angle_alpha   90.00
_cell.angle_beta   90.00
_cell.angle_gamma   90.00
#
_symmetry.space_group_name_H-M   'P 1'
#
loop_
_entity.id
_entity.type
_entity.pdbx_description
1 polymer ?
#
loop_
_entity_poly.entity_id
_entity_poly.type
_entity_poly.pdbx_seq_one_letter_code
_entity_poly.pdbx_strand_id
1 'polypeptide(L)'
;MPESGKRDATKTRASILRAAAILFTKNGYQQTTVRAIAAEAGCNPALISRYFGGKASLYAMVIGENMPGHRQMTSDVRTGARARELVQWQLDMAQRITYEEHRDRASILLRSVGPGASGETIRQLLDELLAAPFAQHVDGPDAGLRAGLLFVQLFGLNLLRDMVGLPQLAEASDAKILWYLAPAIHQILVPARSYPSPPPP
;
A
#
# COMPACT_ATOMS: atom_id res chain seq x y z
N MET A 1 14.00 -10.94 34.75
CA MET A 1 12.61 -11.14 34.33
C MET A 1 12.10 -10.02 33.37
N PRO A 2 12.67 -9.79 32.16
CA PRO A 2 12.11 -8.81 31.21
C PRO A 2 11.41 -9.43 29.98
N GLU A 3 11.42 -10.76 29.79
CA GLU A 3 10.88 -11.36 28.55
C GLU A 3 9.35 -11.48 28.48
N SER A 4 8.66 -11.59 29.60
CA SER A 4 7.20 -11.72 29.66
C SER A 4 6.50 -10.45 29.14
N GLY A 5 6.92 -9.27 29.60
CA GLY A 5 6.31 -8.00 29.19
C GLY A 5 6.50 -7.66 27.70
N LYS A 6 7.61 -8.08 27.10
CA LYS A 6 7.89 -7.85 25.67
C LYS A 6 7.05 -8.79 24.78
N ARG A 7 6.83 -10.02 25.22
CA ARG A 7 5.93 -10.99 24.58
C ARG A 7 4.46 -10.54 24.59
N ASP A 8 4.01 -10.01 25.72
CA ASP A 8 2.64 -9.51 25.86
C ASP A 8 2.40 -8.25 25.02
N ALA A 9 3.38 -7.34 24.94
CA ALA A 9 3.31 -6.16 24.06
C ALA A 9 3.21 -6.55 22.59
N THR A 10 3.99 -7.54 22.14
CA THR A 10 3.95 -8.03 20.73
C THR A 10 2.62 -8.67 20.41
N LYS A 11 2.08 -9.49 21.31
CA LYS A 11 0.75 -10.12 21.14
C LYS A 11 -0.35 -9.06 21.08
N THR A 12 -0.33 -8.10 21.99
CA THR A 12 -1.31 -7.00 22.04
C THR A 12 -1.25 -6.16 20.76
N ARG A 13 -0.05 -5.84 20.28
CA ARG A 13 0.14 -5.11 19.02
C ARG A 13 -0.46 -5.86 17.82
N ALA A 14 -0.21 -7.16 17.71
CA ALA A 14 -0.76 -8.01 16.66
C ALA A 14 -2.30 -8.12 16.75
N SER A 15 -2.85 -8.22 17.97
CA SER A 15 -4.30 -8.24 18.20
C SER A 15 -4.97 -6.94 17.75
N ILE A 16 -4.38 -5.79 18.07
CA ILE A 16 -4.87 -4.47 17.63
C ILE A 16 -4.87 -4.35 16.11
N LEU A 17 -3.78 -4.75 15.43
CA LEU A 17 -3.69 -4.72 13.96
C LEU A 17 -4.78 -5.57 13.31
N ARG A 18 -4.99 -6.78 13.82
CA ARG A 18 -6.03 -7.69 13.32
C ARG A 18 -7.43 -7.11 13.51
N ALA A 19 -7.74 -6.62 14.72
CA ALA A 19 -9.02 -5.99 15.02
C ALA A 19 -9.27 -4.76 14.13
N ALA A 20 -8.25 -3.95 13.92
CA ALA A 20 -8.31 -2.79 13.03
C ALA A 20 -8.59 -3.19 11.58
N ALA A 21 -7.90 -4.21 11.06
CA ALA A 21 -8.13 -4.72 9.72
C ALA A 21 -9.58 -5.16 9.53
N ILE A 22 -10.11 -5.97 10.44
CA ILE A 22 -11.51 -6.45 10.41
C ILE A 22 -12.50 -5.26 10.40
N LEU A 23 -12.32 -4.31 11.30
CA LEU A 23 -13.26 -3.19 11.44
C LEU A 23 -13.15 -2.19 10.30
N PHE A 24 -11.95 -1.91 9.79
CA PHE A 24 -11.78 -1.05 8.62
C PHE A 24 -12.34 -1.68 7.34
N THR A 25 -12.20 -2.99 7.16
CA THR A 25 -12.83 -3.73 6.05
C THR A 25 -14.35 -3.63 6.12
N LYS A 26 -14.92 -3.84 7.31
CA LYS A 26 -16.37 -3.87 7.49
C LYS A 26 -17.03 -2.49 7.40
N ASN A 27 -16.43 -1.49 8.04
CA ASN A 27 -17.06 -0.19 8.29
C ASN A 27 -16.38 0.97 7.55
N GLY A 28 -15.21 0.76 6.95
CA GLY A 28 -14.35 1.82 6.42
C GLY A 28 -13.68 2.64 7.54
N TYR A 29 -12.83 3.58 7.15
CA TYR A 29 -12.09 4.43 8.10
C TYR A 29 -13.01 5.28 8.97
N GLN A 30 -14.03 5.91 8.37
CA GLN A 30 -14.90 6.88 9.04
C GLN A 30 -15.66 6.29 10.22
N GLN A 31 -16.35 5.20 9.98
CA GLN A 31 -17.26 4.55 10.94
C GLN A 31 -16.49 3.76 12.01
N THR A 32 -15.22 3.47 11.80
CA THR A 32 -14.39 2.75 12.76
C THR A 32 -13.84 3.70 13.83
N THR A 33 -14.05 3.37 15.10
CA THR A 33 -13.55 4.16 16.23
C THR A 33 -12.42 3.44 16.96
N VAL A 34 -11.52 4.20 17.61
CA VAL A 34 -10.46 3.64 18.47
C VAL A 34 -11.04 2.78 19.58
N ARG A 35 -12.20 3.17 20.14
CA ARG A 35 -12.89 2.39 21.17
C ARG A 35 -13.39 1.05 20.63
N ALA A 36 -13.95 1.02 19.42
CA ALA A 36 -14.39 -0.22 18.79
C ALA A 36 -13.21 -1.16 18.50
N ILE A 37 -12.10 -0.64 17.99
CA ILE A 37 -10.88 -1.41 17.76
C ILE A 37 -10.35 -1.99 19.07
N ALA A 38 -10.29 -1.21 20.12
CA ALA A 38 -9.81 -1.65 21.42
C ALA A 38 -10.69 -2.74 22.04
N ALA A 39 -12.01 -2.61 21.91
CA ALA A 39 -12.98 -3.61 22.37
C ALA A 39 -12.80 -4.93 21.60
N GLU A 40 -12.68 -4.88 20.28
CA GLU A 40 -12.45 -6.05 19.43
C GLU A 40 -11.09 -6.73 19.73
N ALA A 41 -10.06 -5.92 20.02
CA ALA A 41 -8.72 -6.40 20.38
C ALA A 41 -8.59 -6.90 21.82
N GLY A 42 -9.60 -6.68 22.66
CA GLY A 42 -9.57 -7.02 24.08
C GLY A 42 -8.55 -6.19 24.88
N CYS A 43 -8.38 -4.90 24.56
CA CYS A 43 -7.36 -4.07 25.16
C CYS A 43 -7.85 -2.66 25.55
N ASN A 44 -7.02 -1.94 26.29
CA ASN A 44 -7.32 -0.54 26.63
C ASN A 44 -7.10 0.37 25.39
N PRO A 45 -8.05 1.27 25.06
CA PRO A 45 -7.91 2.23 23.95
C PRO A 45 -6.63 3.06 23.98
N ALA A 46 -6.08 3.38 25.14
CA ALA A 46 -4.82 4.11 25.29
C ALA A 46 -3.62 3.39 24.67
N LEU A 47 -3.68 2.04 24.57
CA LEU A 47 -2.63 1.25 23.93
C LEU A 47 -2.55 1.48 22.42
N ILE A 48 -3.66 1.83 21.76
CA ILE A 48 -3.67 2.16 20.33
C ILE A 48 -2.83 3.43 20.10
N SER A 49 -3.04 4.47 20.88
CA SER A 49 -2.24 5.69 20.79
C SER A 49 -0.77 5.42 21.14
N ARG A 50 -0.52 4.60 22.16
CA ARG A 50 0.84 4.27 22.59
C ARG A 50 1.63 3.45 21.56
N TYR A 51 1.01 2.45 20.92
CA TYR A 51 1.70 1.54 19.99
C TYR A 51 1.71 2.01 18.56
N PHE A 52 0.73 2.82 18.16
CA PHE A 52 0.49 3.19 16.78
C PHE A 52 0.43 4.70 16.53
N GLY A 53 0.38 5.54 17.57
CA GLY A 53 0.24 6.99 17.41
C GLY A 53 -1.19 7.45 17.12
N GLY A 54 -2.16 6.53 17.02
CA GLY A 54 -3.56 6.85 16.80
C GLY A 54 -4.21 6.09 15.64
N LYS A 55 -5.47 6.44 15.34
CA LYS A 55 -6.29 5.74 14.34
C LYS A 55 -5.72 5.88 12.93
N ALA A 56 -5.24 7.07 12.55
CA ALA A 56 -4.70 7.33 11.22
C ALA A 56 -3.45 6.49 10.95
N SER A 57 -2.49 6.51 11.86
CA SER A 57 -1.26 5.71 11.74
C SER A 57 -1.54 4.20 11.81
N LEU A 58 -2.54 3.78 12.60
CA LEU A 58 -2.97 2.38 12.62
C LEU A 58 -3.58 1.94 11.30
N TYR A 59 -4.42 2.80 10.70
CA TYR A 59 -4.99 2.58 9.36
C TYR A 59 -3.89 2.47 8.30
N ALA A 60 -2.92 3.37 8.38
CA ALA A 60 -1.73 3.37 7.56
C ALA A 60 -0.99 2.04 7.61
N MET A 61 -0.78 1.51 8.80
CA MET A 61 -0.12 0.21 8.98
C MET A 61 -0.94 -0.94 8.41
N VAL A 62 -2.27 -0.94 8.60
CA VAL A 62 -3.15 -1.97 8.05
C VAL A 62 -3.10 -2.01 6.51
N ILE A 63 -3.08 -0.84 5.86
CA ILE A 63 -2.94 -0.77 4.40
C ILE A 63 -1.51 -1.06 3.96
N GLY A 64 -0.53 -0.49 4.68
CA GLY A 64 0.89 -0.50 4.30
C GLY A 64 1.68 -1.70 4.80
N GLU A 65 1.10 -2.62 5.58
CA GLU A 65 1.83 -3.73 6.21
C GLU A 65 2.56 -4.65 5.21
N ASN A 66 2.20 -4.55 3.93
CA ASN A 66 2.86 -5.26 2.84
C ASN A 66 3.26 -4.34 1.67
N MET A 67 3.38 -3.03 1.91
CA MET A 67 4.02 -2.15 0.93
C MET A 67 5.53 -2.38 0.94
N PRO A 68 6.22 -2.25 -0.21
CA PRO A 68 7.67 -2.39 -0.24
C PRO A 68 8.25 -1.35 0.71
N GLY A 69 8.85 -1.86 1.77
CA GLY A 69 9.59 -0.99 2.68
C GLY A 69 10.69 -0.28 1.88
N HIS A 70 10.84 1.03 2.05
CA HIS A 70 11.85 1.86 1.39
C HIS A 70 13.27 1.31 1.45
N ARG A 71 13.55 0.39 2.38
CA ARG A 71 14.86 -0.17 2.64
C ARG A 71 15.33 -1.24 1.67
N GLN A 72 14.47 -1.79 0.80
CA GLN A 72 14.83 -2.93 -0.07
C GLN A 72 15.06 -2.57 -1.54
N MET A 73 14.81 -1.33 -1.94
CA MET A 73 15.04 -0.90 -3.32
C MET A 73 16.46 -0.35 -3.49
N THR A 74 17.42 -1.23 -3.71
CA THR A 74 18.85 -0.86 -3.84
C THR A 74 19.36 -0.79 -5.27
N SER A 75 18.57 -1.25 -6.25
CA SER A 75 19.01 -1.29 -7.65
C SER A 75 18.97 0.09 -8.32
N ASP A 76 19.82 0.27 -9.33
CA ASP A 76 19.88 1.50 -10.10
C ASP A 76 18.62 1.73 -10.93
N VAL A 77 17.96 2.87 -10.71
CA VAL A 77 16.77 3.31 -11.44
C VAL A 77 17.03 3.39 -12.94
N ARG A 78 18.24 3.77 -13.34
CA ARG A 78 18.60 4.07 -14.73
C ARG A 78 18.73 2.83 -15.61
N THR A 79 18.99 1.67 -15.06
CA THR A 79 19.23 0.43 -15.81
C THR A 79 17.95 -0.37 -16.12
N GLY A 80 16.80 0.08 -15.67
CA GLY A 80 15.55 -0.71 -15.72
C GLY A 80 15.49 -1.85 -14.71
N ALA A 81 16.55 -2.11 -13.96
CA ALA A 81 16.61 -3.13 -12.92
C ALA A 81 15.58 -2.84 -11.82
N ARG A 82 15.44 -1.59 -11.40
CA ARG A 82 14.46 -1.16 -10.41
C ARG A 82 13.02 -1.41 -10.84
N ALA A 83 12.70 -1.15 -12.11
CA ALA A 83 11.37 -1.43 -12.65
C ALA A 83 11.05 -2.93 -12.59
N ARG A 84 12.00 -3.78 -12.95
CA ARG A 84 11.85 -5.23 -12.84
C ARG A 84 11.68 -5.69 -11.39
N GLU A 85 12.47 -5.16 -10.47
CA GLU A 85 12.35 -5.46 -9.03
C GLU A 85 10.98 -5.08 -8.48
N LEU A 86 10.44 -3.92 -8.84
CA LEU A 86 9.12 -3.48 -8.42
C LEU A 86 8.01 -4.41 -8.92
N VAL A 87 8.04 -4.77 -10.20
CA VAL A 87 7.06 -5.70 -10.76
C VAL A 87 7.21 -7.09 -10.14
N GLN A 88 8.44 -7.61 -10.04
CA GLN A 88 8.69 -8.92 -9.44
C GLN A 88 8.24 -8.95 -7.98
N TRP A 89 8.59 -7.91 -7.21
CA TRP A 89 8.12 -7.79 -5.84
C TRP A 89 6.59 -7.80 -5.75
N GLN A 90 5.89 -7.09 -6.64
CA GLN A 90 4.42 -7.08 -6.68
C GLN A 90 3.86 -8.48 -6.96
N LEU A 91 4.44 -9.20 -7.89
CA LEU A 91 4.04 -10.57 -8.23
C LEU A 91 4.31 -11.55 -7.07
N ASP A 92 5.47 -11.45 -6.44
CA ASP A 92 5.82 -12.27 -5.27
C ASP A 92 4.91 -12.00 -4.07
N MET A 93 4.51 -10.74 -3.87
CA MET A 93 3.58 -10.35 -2.81
C MET A 93 2.18 -10.92 -3.05
N ALA A 94 1.72 -10.90 -4.30
CA ALA A 94 0.44 -11.49 -4.67
C ALA A 94 0.35 -12.98 -4.30
N GLN A 95 1.46 -13.72 -4.44
CA GLN A 95 1.53 -15.14 -4.06
C GLN A 95 1.55 -15.38 -2.54
N ARG A 96 1.95 -14.38 -1.75
CA ARG A 96 2.07 -14.49 -0.27
C ARG A 96 0.82 -14.08 0.48
N ILE A 97 -0.09 -13.39 -0.17
CA ILE A 97 -1.29 -12.82 0.42
C ILE A 97 -2.49 -13.61 -0.12
N THR A 98 -3.40 -14.00 0.76
CA THR A 98 -4.61 -14.71 0.34
C THR A 98 -5.55 -13.79 -0.44
N TYR A 99 -6.41 -14.38 -1.26
CA TYR A 99 -7.48 -13.66 -1.97
C TYR A 99 -8.33 -12.80 -1.02
N GLU A 100 -8.67 -13.33 0.16
CA GLU A 100 -9.46 -12.61 1.15
C GLU A 100 -8.74 -11.36 1.68
N GLU A 101 -7.45 -11.46 1.97
CA GLU A 101 -6.63 -10.32 2.41
C GLU A 101 -6.51 -9.24 1.34
N HIS A 102 -6.34 -9.62 0.06
CA HIS A 102 -6.34 -8.68 -1.06
C HIS A 102 -7.67 -7.94 -1.18
N ARG A 103 -8.79 -8.69 -1.17
CA ARG A 103 -10.14 -8.13 -1.23
C ARG A 103 -10.40 -7.17 -0.08
N ASP A 104 -9.99 -7.54 1.12
CA ASP A 104 -10.23 -6.73 2.31
C ASP A 104 -9.49 -5.40 2.24
N ARG A 105 -8.23 -5.38 1.79
CA ARG A 105 -7.43 -4.16 1.63
C ARG A 105 -8.01 -3.21 0.60
N ALA A 106 -8.37 -3.71 -0.58
CA ALA A 106 -9.00 -2.86 -1.58
C ALA A 106 -10.37 -2.35 -1.12
N SER A 107 -11.14 -3.17 -0.41
CA SER A 107 -12.40 -2.75 0.20
C SER A 107 -12.19 -1.63 1.23
N ILE A 108 -11.13 -1.72 2.04
CA ILE A 108 -10.75 -0.66 2.99
C ILE A 108 -10.48 0.65 2.24
N LEU A 109 -9.65 0.62 1.19
CA LEU A 109 -9.32 1.79 0.38
C LEU A 109 -10.57 2.39 -0.27
N LEU A 110 -11.34 1.60 -0.98
CA LEU A 110 -12.55 2.05 -1.71
C LEU A 110 -13.63 2.63 -0.78
N ARG A 111 -13.82 2.03 0.40
CA ARG A 111 -14.79 2.51 1.40
C ARG A 111 -14.31 3.74 2.17
N SER A 112 -13.03 4.00 2.16
CA SER A 112 -12.44 5.13 2.89
C SER A 112 -12.38 6.41 2.06
N VAL A 113 -12.45 6.29 0.73
CA VAL A 113 -12.44 7.43 -0.19
C VAL A 113 -13.87 7.90 -0.43
N GLY A 114 -14.23 9.03 0.15
CA GLY A 114 -15.57 9.63 0.01
C GLY A 114 -15.50 11.15 -0.02
N PRO A 115 -16.60 11.85 -0.37
CA PRO A 115 -16.69 13.30 -0.28
C PRO A 115 -16.68 13.77 1.18
N GLY A 116 -16.08 14.94 1.44
CA GLY A 116 -16.08 15.61 2.75
C GLY A 116 -14.71 15.66 3.43
N ALA A 117 -14.65 16.36 4.58
CA ALA A 117 -13.40 16.64 5.32
C ALA A 117 -12.58 15.40 5.66
N SER A 118 -13.25 14.30 5.89
CA SER A 118 -12.57 13.06 6.21
C SER A 118 -12.01 12.35 4.97
N GLY A 119 -12.60 12.58 3.79
CA GLY A 119 -12.01 12.14 2.52
C GLY A 119 -10.69 12.86 2.25
N GLU A 120 -10.56 14.12 2.67
CA GLU A 120 -9.30 14.87 2.58
C GLU A 120 -8.21 14.27 3.47
N THR A 121 -8.53 13.98 4.72
CA THR A 121 -7.59 13.30 5.64
C THR A 121 -7.12 11.96 5.07
N ILE A 122 -8.01 11.20 4.45
CA ILE A 122 -7.63 9.93 3.82
C ILE A 122 -6.78 10.15 2.58
N ARG A 123 -7.09 11.15 1.74
CA ARG A 123 -6.24 11.48 0.57
C ARG A 123 -4.84 11.87 0.99
N GLN A 124 -4.70 12.74 1.99
CA GLN A 124 -3.40 13.13 2.54
C GLN A 124 -2.65 11.93 3.10
N LEU A 125 -3.33 11.07 3.87
CA LEU A 125 -2.74 9.86 4.40
C LEU A 125 -2.28 8.88 3.31
N LEU A 126 -3.07 8.71 2.24
CA LEU A 126 -2.71 7.87 1.10
C LEU A 126 -1.55 8.47 0.31
N ASP A 127 -1.51 9.79 0.16
CA ASP A 127 -0.38 10.46 -0.48
C ASP A 127 0.90 10.25 0.32
N GLU A 128 0.88 10.51 1.63
CA GLU A 128 2.02 10.31 2.52
C GLU A 128 2.52 8.87 2.57
N LEU A 129 1.61 7.90 2.47
CA LEU A 129 1.95 6.49 2.62
C LEU A 129 2.29 5.78 1.32
N LEU A 130 1.62 6.16 0.24
CA LEU A 130 1.66 5.45 -1.03
C LEU A 130 2.45 6.22 -2.08
N ALA A 131 2.16 7.50 -2.29
CA ALA A 131 2.78 8.28 -3.35
C ALA A 131 4.10 8.93 -2.92
N ALA A 132 4.14 9.63 -1.80
CA ALA A 132 5.34 10.35 -1.37
C ALA A 132 6.57 9.45 -1.17
N PRO A 133 6.45 8.24 -0.64
CA PRO A 133 7.57 7.31 -0.57
C PRO A 133 8.15 6.93 -1.93
N PHE A 134 7.31 6.74 -2.94
CA PHE A 134 7.80 6.44 -4.28
C PHE A 134 8.41 7.66 -4.98
N ALA A 135 7.92 8.88 -4.67
CA ALA A 135 8.44 10.12 -5.24
C ALA A 135 9.94 10.33 -4.96
N GLN A 136 10.44 9.84 -3.83
CA GLN A 136 11.86 9.89 -3.48
C GLN A 136 12.75 9.04 -4.41
N HIS A 137 12.16 8.10 -5.14
CA HIS A 137 12.87 7.18 -6.04
C HIS A 137 12.62 7.51 -7.52
N VAL A 138 11.91 8.59 -7.79
CA VAL A 138 11.58 9.03 -9.15
C VAL A 138 12.43 10.26 -9.51
N ASP A 139 13.32 10.14 -10.50
CA ASP A 139 14.18 11.24 -10.93
C ASP A 139 13.42 12.24 -11.83
N GLY A 140 13.75 13.54 -11.69
CA GLY A 140 13.32 14.62 -12.59
C GLY A 140 11.96 15.25 -12.25
N PRO A 141 11.35 15.98 -13.20
CA PRO A 141 10.11 16.72 -12.96
C PRO A 141 8.92 15.79 -12.69
N ASP A 142 7.89 16.34 -12.06
CA ASP A 142 6.62 15.67 -11.79
C ASP A 142 6.74 14.37 -10.94
N ALA A 143 7.75 14.30 -10.06
CA ALA A 143 8.04 13.11 -9.27
C ALA A 143 6.81 12.59 -8.51
N GLY A 144 5.99 13.47 -7.92
CA GLY A 144 4.76 13.10 -7.23
C GLY A 144 3.71 12.48 -8.15
N LEU A 145 3.45 13.09 -9.31
CA LEU A 145 2.52 12.54 -10.30
C LEU A 145 3.00 11.17 -10.79
N ARG A 146 4.28 11.05 -11.10
CA ARG A 146 4.86 9.81 -11.62
C ARG A 146 4.87 8.69 -10.57
N ALA A 147 5.08 9.04 -9.30
CA ALA A 147 4.91 8.12 -8.18
C ALA A 147 3.46 7.64 -8.05
N GLY A 148 2.49 8.53 -8.20
CA GLY A 148 1.08 8.18 -8.27
C GLY A 148 0.75 7.25 -9.43
N LEU A 149 1.28 7.51 -10.63
CA LEU A 149 1.12 6.64 -11.80
C LEU A 149 1.77 5.26 -11.59
N LEU A 150 2.92 5.19 -10.95
CA LEU A 150 3.55 3.94 -10.56
C LEU A 150 2.65 3.13 -9.62
N PHE A 151 2.09 3.80 -8.60
CA PHE A 151 1.15 3.16 -7.69
C PHE A 151 -0.08 2.62 -8.42
N VAL A 152 -0.67 3.40 -9.35
CA VAL A 152 -1.81 2.95 -10.17
C VAL A 152 -1.48 1.68 -10.95
N GLN A 153 -0.31 1.58 -11.56
CA GLN A 153 0.12 0.40 -12.33
C GLN A 153 0.21 -0.85 -11.44
N LEU A 154 0.87 -0.73 -10.29
CA LEU A 154 1.08 -1.84 -9.36
C LEU A 154 -0.23 -2.24 -8.66
N PHE A 155 -0.99 -1.27 -8.18
CA PHE A 155 -2.27 -1.51 -7.52
C PHE A 155 -3.32 -2.04 -8.48
N GLY A 156 -3.39 -1.49 -9.70
CA GLY A 156 -4.30 -1.95 -10.74
C GLY A 156 -4.04 -3.39 -11.17
N LEU A 157 -2.78 -3.78 -11.30
CA LEU A 157 -2.40 -5.17 -11.57
C LEU A 157 -2.93 -6.10 -10.48
N ASN A 158 -2.67 -5.77 -9.22
CA ASN A 158 -3.13 -6.57 -8.08
C ASN A 158 -4.66 -6.66 -8.04
N LEU A 159 -5.34 -5.52 -8.18
CA LEU A 159 -6.80 -5.47 -8.17
C LEU A 159 -7.42 -6.35 -9.26
N LEU A 160 -6.97 -6.20 -10.50
CA LEU A 160 -7.61 -6.86 -11.65
C LEU A 160 -7.17 -8.32 -11.80
N ARG A 161 -5.91 -8.64 -11.48
CA ARG A 161 -5.39 -10.00 -11.57
C ARG A 161 -5.84 -10.86 -10.40
N ASP A 162 -5.59 -10.38 -9.17
CA ASP A 162 -5.66 -11.23 -7.98
C ASP A 162 -7.02 -11.12 -7.27
N MET A 163 -7.71 -9.97 -7.37
CA MET A 163 -9.02 -9.79 -6.73
C MET A 163 -10.19 -10.03 -7.68
N VAL A 164 -10.16 -9.42 -8.88
CA VAL A 164 -11.24 -9.56 -9.86
C VAL A 164 -11.10 -10.87 -10.63
N GLY A 165 -9.86 -11.36 -10.77
CA GLY A 165 -9.58 -12.57 -11.54
C GLY A 165 -9.83 -12.38 -13.04
N LEU A 166 -9.46 -11.20 -13.60
CA LEU A 166 -9.64 -10.94 -15.03
C LEU A 166 -8.87 -11.99 -15.84
N PRO A 167 -9.53 -12.85 -16.66
CA PRO A 167 -8.92 -14.05 -17.22
C PRO A 167 -7.59 -13.79 -17.93
N GLN A 168 -7.50 -12.74 -18.73
CA GLN A 168 -6.29 -12.39 -19.48
C GLN A 168 -5.09 -12.05 -18.58
N LEU A 169 -5.33 -11.56 -17.37
CA LEU A 169 -4.28 -11.26 -16.40
C LEU A 169 -4.03 -12.44 -15.46
N ALA A 170 -5.09 -13.12 -15.01
CA ALA A 170 -5.00 -14.23 -14.07
C ALA A 170 -4.26 -15.44 -14.67
N GLU A 171 -4.50 -15.72 -15.97
CA GLU A 171 -3.87 -16.82 -16.72
C GLU A 171 -2.47 -16.47 -17.25
N ALA A 172 -2.10 -15.18 -17.26
CA ALA A 172 -0.78 -14.75 -17.73
C ALA A 172 0.32 -15.19 -16.78
N SER A 173 1.41 -15.75 -17.32
CA SER A 173 2.58 -16.05 -16.52
C SER A 173 3.24 -14.77 -15.99
N ASP A 174 3.87 -14.85 -14.82
CA ASP A 174 4.61 -13.73 -14.21
C ASP A 174 5.69 -13.19 -15.16
N ALA A 175 6.38 -14.07 -15.88
CA ALA A 175 7.38 -13.69 -16.87
C ALA A 175 6.79 -12.82 -18.00
N LYS A 176 5.56 -13.13 -18.46
CA LYS A 176 4.87 -12.35 -19.48
C LYS A 176 4.43 -10.99 -18.96
N ILE A 177 3.90 -10.94 -17.74
CA ILE A 177 3.53 -9.69 -17.09
C ILE A 177 4.78 -8.82 -16.87
N LEU A 178 5.85 -9.38 -16.35
CA LEU A 178 7.13 -8.70 -16.15
C LEU A 178 7.68 -8.12 -17.46
N TRP A 179 7.59 -8.89 -18.54
CA TRP A 179 8.08 -8.47 -19.86
C TRP A 179 7.36 -7.23 -20.40
N TYR A 180 6.04 -7.15 -20.24
CA TYR A 180 5.25 -6.00 -20.71
C TYR A 180 5.29 -4.82 -19.72
N LEU A 181 5.21 -5.08 -18.41
CA LEU A 181 5.00 -4.04 -17.43
C LEU A 181 6.30 -3.35 -16.99
N ALA A 182 7.41 -4.07 -16.90
CA ALA A 182 8.67 -3.48 -16.45
C ALA A 182 9.19 -2.32 -17.35
N PRO A 183 9.11 -2.42 -18.69
CA PRO A 183 9.46 -1.27 -19.54
C PRO A 183 8.56 -0.05 -19.34
N ALA A 184 7.24 -0.25 -19.15
CA ALA A 184 6.31 0.84 -18.88
C ALA A 184 6.61 1.52 -17.53
N ILE A 185 6.87 0.74 -16.49
CA ILE A 185 7.29 1.27 -15.18
C ILE A 185 8.64 1.98 -15.29
N HIS A 186 9.58 1.46 -16.07
CA HIS A 186 10.86 2.12 -16.28
C HIS A 186 10.69 3.53 -16.89
N GLN A 187 9.79 3.71 -17.84
CA GLN A 187 9.48 5.02 -18.41
C GLN A 187 8.84 5.98 -17.38
N ILE A 188 8.09 5.46 -16.42
CA ILE A 188 7.56 6.25 -15.32
C ILE A 188 8.70 6.66 -14.36
N LEU A 189 9.62 5.77 -14.06
CA LEU A 189 10.74 6.05 -13.15
C LEU A 189 11.77 7.02 -13.78
N VAL A 190 12.09 6.82 -15.05
CA VAL A 190 13.09 7.61 -15.80
C VAL A 190 12.49 8.01 -17.14
N PRO A 191 11.87 9.18 -17.28
CA PRO A 191 11.30 9.60 -18.55
C PRO A 191 12.40 9.75 -19.60
N ALA A 192 12.12 9.23 -20.79
CA ALA A 192 13.03 9.37 -21.91
C ALA A 192 13.23 10.86 -22.25
N ARG A 193 14.49 11.27 -22.50
CA ARG A 193 14.83 12.65 -22.88
C ARG A 193 14.15 13.11 -24.18
N SER A 194 13.64 12.19 -24.98
CA SER A 194 12.94 12.41 -26.25
C SER A 194 11.43 12.62 -26.11
N TYR A 195 10.86 12.50 -24.91
CA TYR A 195 9.46 12.83 -24.72
C TYR A 195 9.26 14.35 -24.74
N PRO A 196 8.22 14.86 -25.42
CA PRO A 196 7.87 16.26 -25.31
C PRO A 196 7.62 16.61 -23.83
N SER A 197 7.99 17.83 -23.46
CA SER A 197 7.70 18.32 -22.10
C SER A 197 6.22 18.12 -21.79
N PRO A 198 5.86 17.73 -20.55
CA PRO A 198 4.47 17.62 -20.19
C PRO A 198 3.77 18.97 -20.40
N PRO A 199 2.46 18.98 -20.71
CA PRO A 199 1.70 20.21 -20.80
C PRO A 199 1.76 20.95 -19.46
N PRO A 200 1.72 22.29 -19.47
CA PRO A 200 1.62 23.06 -18.25
C PRO A 200 0.36 22.70 -17.47
N PRO A 201 0.36 22.90 -16.15
CA PRO A 201 -0.78 22.58 -15.28
C PRO A 201 -2.05 23.33 -15.67
#